data_c7c967659a7d76b840fc3747a0de3b43
#
_entry.id   c7c967659a7d76b840fc3747a0de3b43
#
_cell.length_a   1.000
_cell.length_b   1.000
_cell.length_c   1.000
_cell.angle_alpha   90.00
_cell.angle_beta   90.00
_cell.angle_gamma   90.00
#
_symmetry.space_group_name_H-M   'P 1'
#
loop_
_entity.id
_entity.type
_entity.pdbx_description
1 polymer ?
#
loop_
_entity_poly.entity_id
_entity_poly.type
_entity_poly.pdbx_seq_one_letter_code
_entity_poly.pdbx_strand_id
1 'polypeptide(L)'
;LALSQLKKLNKFTARRNEIACYYRKKIESINFINPAQKESASFTSNHIFPVRIDFDALNIKRNDLMIYLRENLVYTQVHYIPIPIHPYYKKMGYEAKDFKNSMLYFKEALTLPLFYQLKNNQVDDVLEMLKTFFKKV
;
A
#
# COMPACT_ATOMS: atom_id res chain seq x y z
N LEU A 1 -4.27 18.14 -23.09
CA LEU A 1 -4.55 17.50 -21.79
C LEU A 1 -3.29 17.40 -20.94
N ALA A 2 -2.18 16.80 -21.42
CA ALA A 2 -0.94 16.61 -20.66
C ALA A 2 -0.37 17.91 -20.07
N LEU A 3 -0.26 18.97 -20.87
CA LEU A 3 0.25 20.26 -20.42
C LEU A 3 -0.60 20.88 -19.28
N SER A 4 -1.93 20.72 -19.33
CA SER A 4 -2.83 21.22 -18.28
C SER A 4 -2.66 20.45 -16.96
N GLN A 5 -2.35 19.15 -17.00
CA GLN A 5 -2.06 18.35 -15.82
C GLN A 5 -0.67 18.64 -15.26
N LEU A 6 0.32 18.84 -16.14
CA LEU A 6 1.68 19.20 -15.72
C LEU A 6 1.71 20.49 -14.89
N LYS A 7 0.91 21.49 -15.23
CA LYS A 7 0.77 22.73 -14.45
C LYS A 7 0.29 22.50 -13.00
N LYS A 8 -0.39 21.38 -12.73
CA LYS A 8 -0.92 21.01 -11.43
C LYS A 8 0.00 20.06 -10.64
N LEU A 9 1.07 19.56 -11.26
CA LEU A 9 1.92 18.52 -10.72
C LEU A 9 2.44 18.83 -9.32
N ASN A 10 3.04 20.01 -9.13
CA ASN A 10 3.61 20.42 -7.84
C ASN A 10 2.55 20.43 -6.72
N LYS A 11 1.37 21.01 -7.01
CA LYS A 11 0.25 21.03 -6.07
C LYS A 11 -0.22 19.64 -5.70
N PHE A 12 -0.36 18.75 -6.68
CA PHE A 12 -0.81 17.37 -6.45
C PHE A 12 0.22 16.55 -5.69
N THR A 13 1.50 16.73 -6.01
CA THR A 13 2.59 16.04 -5.32
C THR A 13 2.73 16.52 -3.88
N ALA A 14 2.69 17.83 -3.62
CA ALA A 14 2.71 18.36 -2.28
C ALA A 14 1.59 17.76 -1.41
N ARG A 15 0.35 17.78 -1.91
CA ARG A 15 -0.78 17.23 -1.17
C ARG A 15 -0.66 15.71 -0.93
N ARG A 16 -0.20 14.92 -1.91
CA ARG A 16 0.04 13.49 -1.70
C ARG A 16 1.12 13.23 -0.65
N ASN A 17 2.16 14.07 -0.61
CA ASN A 17 3.19 13.97 0.43
C ASN A 17 2.64 14.26 1.83
N GLU A 18 1.79 15.28 1.99
CA GLU A 18 1.10 15.57 3.26
C GLU A 18 0.28 14.37 3.74
N ILE A 19 -0.52 13.75 2.85
CA ILE A 19 -1.34 12.58 3.16
C ILE A 19 -0.45 11.38 3.52
N ALA A 20 0.61 11.15 2.75
CA ALA A 20 1.55 10.05 3.02
C ALA A 20 2.26 10.21 4.38
N CYS A 21 2.66 11.43 4.73
CA CYS A 21 3.22 11.76 6.05
C CYS A 21 2.18 11.49 7.15
N TYR A 22 0.94 11.90 6.95
CA TYR A 22 -0.15 11.65 7.89
C TYR A 22 -0.40 10.14 8.11
N TYR A 23 -0.45 9.36 7.03
CA TYR A 23 -0.52 7.89 7.12
C TYR A 23 0.64 7.31 7.93
N ARG A 24 1.90 7.69 7.63
CA ARG A 24 3.08 7.17 8.33
C ARG A 24 2.97 7.41 9.83
N LYS A 25 2.69 8.65 10.24
CA LYS A 25 2.54 9.03 11.66
C LYS A 25 1.46 8.21 12.37
N LYS A 26 0.33 7.97 11.71
CA LYS A 26 -0.79 7.21 12.31
C LYS A 26 -0.52 5.71 12.37
N ILE A 27 0.19 5.16 11.39
CA ILE A 27 0.53 3.73 11.32
C ILE A 27 1.51 3.33 12.44
N GLU A 28 2.37 4.23 12.92
CA GLU A 28 3.32 3.96 14.00
C GLU A 28 2.67 3.38 15.27
N SER A 29 1.40 3.68 15.50
CA SER A 29 0.63 3.18 16.63
C SER A 29 -0.15 1.89 16.36
N ILE A 30 0.02 1.27 15.19
CA ILE A 30 -0.72 0.08 14.78
C ILE A 30 0.26 -1.08 14.59
N ASN A 31 0.07 -2.14 15.36
CA ASN A 31 0.89 -3.34 15.23
C ASN A 31 0.65 -4.05 13.89
N PHE A 32 1.64 -4.84 13.45
CA PHE A 32 1.60 -5.70 12.24
C PHE A 32 1.53 -4.98 10.90
N ILE A 33 1.54 -3.63 10.87
CA ILE A 33 1.53 -2.85 9.64
C ILE A 33 2.67 -1.82 9.66
N ASN A 34 3.38 -1.71 8.55
CA ASN A 34 4.43 -0.72 8.36
C ASN A 34 4.32 -0.10 6.96
N PRO A 35 4.65 1.18 6.77
CA PRO A 35 4.84 1.73 5.43
C PRO A 35 5.90 0.94 4.68
N ALA A 36 5.67 0.60 3.42
CA ALA A 36 6.65 -0.12 2.61
C ALA A 36 7.90 0.73 2.30
N GLN A 37 7.73 2.05 2.32
CA GLN A 37 8.81 3.03 2.17
C GLN A 37 8.89 3.88 3.43
N LYS A 38 10.07 3.91 4.04
CA LYS A 38 10.39 4.86 5.10
C LYS A 38 10.37 6.28 4.54
N GLU A 39 10.17 7.25 5.42
CA GLU A 39 10.37 8.65 5.05
C GLU A 39 11.81 8.82 4.56
N SER A 40 11.96 9.40 3.38
CA SER A 40 13.26 9.61 2.75
C SER A 40 13.49 11.11 2.61
N ALA A 41 14.73 11.55 2.78
CA ALA A 41 15.15 12.91 2.43
C ALA A 41 14.99 13.21 0.93
N SER A 42 14.84 12.18 0.09
CA SER A 42 14.61 12.33 -1.34
C SER A 42 13.15 12.63 -1.64
N PHE A 43 12.95 13.54 -2.58
CA PHE A 43 11.63 13.92 -3.07
C PHE A 43 10.95 12.74 -3.79
N THR A 44 9.71 12.43 -3.43
CA THR A 44 8.90 11.40 -4.08
C THR A 44 7.52 11.93 -4.47
N SER A 45 6.96 11.42 -5.56
CA SER A 45 5.62 11.80 -6.01
C SER A 45 4.50 11.18 -5.16
N ASN A 46 4.80 10.13 -4.37
CA ASN A 46 3.82 9.36 -3.59
C ASN A 46 2.52 9.10 -4.39
N HIS A 47 2.64 8.55 -5.60
CA HIS A 47 1.47 8.27 -6.45
C HIS A 47 0.67 7.06 -5.95
N ILE A 48 1.30 6.18 -5.18
CA ILE A 48 0.71 5.07 -4.44
C ILE A 48 1.25 5.08 -3.01
N PHE A 49 0.51 4.47 -2.07
CA PHE A 49 0.95 4.31 -0.68
C PHE A 49 0.91 2.83 -0.28
N PRO A 50 1.95 2.05 -0.61
CA PRO A 50 2.03 0.66 -0.22
C PRO A 50 2.43 0.55 1.25
N VAL A 51 1.81 -0.41 1.93
CA VAL A 51 2.15 -0.86 3.28
C VAL A 51 2.53 -2.33 3.26
N ARG A 52 3.25 -2.76 4.27
CA ARG A 52 3.55 -4.17 4.53
C ARG A 52 2.77 -4.59 5.78
N ILE A 53 1.99 -5.65 5.66
CA ILE A 53 1.19 -6.23 6.73
C ILE A 53 1.70 -7.64 6.99
N ASP A 54 1.99 -7.96 8.24
CA ASP A 54 2.37 -9.32 8.63
C ASP A 54 1.11 -10.20 8.74
N PHE A 55 0.66 -10.69 7.58
CA PHE A 55 -0.51 -11.53 7.48
C PHE A 55 -0.35 -12.89 8.19
N ASP A 56 0.87 -13.40 8.30
CA ASP A 56 1.15 -14.65 8.99
C ASP A 56 1.01 -14.47 10.51
N ALA A 57 1.61 -13.42 11.07
CA ALA A 57 1.49 -13.13 12.50
C ALA A 57 0.04 -12.87 12.93
N LEU A 58 -0.77 -12.30 12.03
CA LEU A 58 -2.20 -12.08 12.24
C LEU A 58 -3.04 -13.34 11.99
N ASN A 59 -2.47 -14.39 11.40
CA ASN A 59 -3.20 -15.59 10.94
C ASN A 59 -4.41 -15.28 10.03
N ILE A 60 -4.26 -14.30 9.13
CA ILE A 60 -5.29 -13.87 8.18
C ILE A 60 -4.80 -13.99 6.73
N LYS A 61 -5.75 -14.04 5.80
CA LYS A 61 -5.43 -13.94 4.37
C LYS A 61 -5.60 -12.50 3.88
N ARG A 62 -4.63 -12.01 3.10
CA ARG A 62 -4.74 -10.68 2.47
C ARG A 62 -6.06 -10.48 1.72
N ASN A 63 -6.56 -11.54 1.05
CA ASN A 63 -7.81 -11.47 0.30
C ASN A 63 -9.01 -11.18 1.20
N ASP A 64 -9.07 -11.76 2.40
CA ASP A 64 -10.17 -11.56 3.33
C ASP A 64 -10.20 -10.11 3.84
N LEU A 65 -9.02 -9.54 4.13
CA LEU A 65 -8.90 -8.11 4.46
C LEU A 65 -9.33 -7.23 3.28
N MET A 66 -8.93 -7.55 2.05
CA MET A 66 -9.31 -6.76 0.86
C MET A 66 -10.82 -6.81 0.60
N ILE A 67 -11.47 -7.96 0.82
CA ILE A 67 -12.92 -8.10 0.73
C ILE A 67 -13.60 -7.23 1.79
N TYR A 68 -13.19 -7.36 3.05
CA TYR A 68 -13.73 -6.57 4.15
C TYR A 68 -13.62 -5.05 3.89
N LEU A 69 -12.46 -4.59 3.48
CA LEU A 69 -12.24 -3.18 3.15
C LEU A 69 -13.13 -2.73 1.98
N ARG A 70 -13.28 -3.56 0.96
CA ARG A 70 -14.13 -3.27 -0.22
C ARG A 70 -15.60 -3.17 0.16
N GLU A 71 -16.10 -4.03 1.04
CA GLU A 71 -17.47 -3.98 1.56
C GLU A 71 -17.73 -2.70 2.35
N ASN A 72 -16.67 -2.11 2.92
CA ASN A 72 -16.70 -0.81 3.59
C ASN A 72 -16.25 0.35 2.68
N LEU A 73 -16.34 0.20 1.36
CA LEU A 73 -16.04 1.20 0.33
C LEU A 73 -14.57 1.67 0.30
N VAL A 74 -13.65 0.90 0.87
CA VAL A 74 -12.20 1.14 0.81
C VAL A 74 -11.58 0.20 -0.21
N TYR A 75 -11.12 0.77 -1.34
CA TYR A 75 -10.53 0.01 -2.44
C TYR A 75 -9.02 -0.04 -2.29
N THR A 76 -8.49 -1.24 -2.14
CA THR A 76 -7.06 -1.53 -2.01
C THR A 76 -6.56 -2.33 -3.20
N GLN A 77 -5.26 -2.33 -3.44
CA GLN A 77 -4.62 -3.07 -4.53
C GLN A 77 -3.28 -3.67 -4.08
N VAL A 78 -2.70 -4.52 -4.93
CA VAL A 78 -1.35 -5.06 -4.74
C VAL A 78 -0.46 -4.60 -5.90
N HIS A 79 0.57 -3.84 -5.62
CA HIS A 79 1.54 -3.34 -6.59
C HIS A 79 2.92 -3.94 -6.33
N TYR A 80 3.35 -4.98 -7.07
CA TYR A 80 2.65 -5.79 -8.06
C TYR A 80 3.01 -7.27 -7.87
N ILE A 81 2.41 -8.16 -8.68
CA ILE A 81 2.87 -9.56 -8.79
C ILE A 81 4.33 -9.55 -9.27
N PRO A 82 5.26 -10.21 -8.56
CA PRO A 82 6.67 -10.24 -8.95
C PRO A 82 6.90 -10.83 -10.34
N ILE A 83 7.73 -10.19 -11.13
CA ILE A 83 8.04 -10.60 -12.51
C ILE A 83 8.42 -12.08 -12.63
N PRO A 84 9.27 -12.65 -11.73
CA PRO A 84 9.69 -14.06 -11.86
C PRO A 84 8.57 -15.08 -11.85
N ILE A 85 7.43 -14.77 -11.24
CA ILE A 85 6.29 -15.71 -11.17
C ILE A 85 5.27 -15.56 -12.29
N HIS A 86 5.46 -14.60 -13.20
CA HIS A 86 4.65 -14.51 -14.41
C HIS A 86 4.95 -15.70 -15.37
N PRO A 87 3.93 -16.25 -16.04
CA PRO A 87 4.09 -17.44 -16.88
C PRO A 87 5.21 -17.34 -17.91
N TYR A 88 5.39 -16.18 -18.52
CA TYR A 88 6.44 -15.93 -19.51
C TYR A 88 7.83 -16.13 -18.91
N TYR A 89 8.12 -15.50 -17.77
CA TYR A 89 9.43 -15.58 -17.13
C TYR A 89 9.72 -16.93 -16.49
N LYS A 90 8.67 -17.62 -15.98
CA LYS A 90 8.78 -19.01 -15.52
C LYS A 90 9.24 -19.94 -16.67
N LYS A 91 8.72 -19.76 -17.89
CA LYS A 91 9.15 -20.52 -19.06
C LYS A 91 10.62 -20.25 -19.43
N MET A 92 11.17 -19.10 -19.05
CA MET A 92 12.58 -18.75 -19.25
C MET A 92 13.50 -19.29 -18.13
N GLY A 93 12.97 -20.05 -17.16
CA GLY A 93 13.74 -20.66 -16.08
C GLY A 93 13.89 -19.82 -14.82
N TYR A 94 13.21 -18.68 -14.71
CA TYR A 94 13.22 -17.90 -13.46
C TYR A 94 12.35 -18.58 -12.39
N GLU A 95 12.90 -18.70 -11.18
CA GLU A 95 12.23 -19.32 -10.04
C GLU A 95 12.01 -18.32 -8.90
N ALA A 96 10.85 -18.42 -8.23
CA ALA A 96 10.51 -17.55 -7.10
C ALA A 96 11.52 -17.59 -5.96
N LYS A 97 12.15 -18.76 -5.72
CA LYS A 97 13.16 -18.99 -4.67
C LYS A 97 14.39 -18.09 -4.79
N ASP A 98 14.73 -17.65 -6.01
CA ASP A 98 15.91 -16.83 -6.29
C ASP A 98 15.66 -15.34 -6.00
N PHE A 99 14.40 -14.96 -5.78
CA PHE A 99 13.93 -13.58 -5.57
C PHE A 99 13.25 -13.38 -4.22
N LYS A 100 13.87 -13.87 -3.15
CA LYS A 100 13.28 -13.91 -1.78
C LYS A 100 12.71 -12.56 -1.33
N ASN A 101 13.41 -11.45 -1.55
CA ASN A 101 12.97 -10.13 -1.13
C ASN A 101 11.71 -9.66 -1.89
N SER A 102 11.65 -9.91 -3.21
CA SER A 102 10.45 -9.59 -4.00
C SER A 102 9.25 -10.43 -3.59
N MET A 103 9.48 -11.70 -3.30
CA MET A 103 8.42 -12.61 -2.84
C MET A 103 7.92 -12.23 -1.44
N LEU A 104 8.82 -11.88 -0.52
CA LEU A 104 8.46 -11.41 0.82
C LEU A 104 7.66 -10.11 0.73
N TYR A 105 8.14 -9.14 -0.06
CA TYR A 105 7.39 -7.91 -0.29
C TYR A 105 5.97 -8.20 -0.82
N PHE A 106 5.86 -9.03 -1.85
CA PHE A 106 4.56 -9.38 -2.44
C PHE A 106 3.62 -10.08 -1.45
N LYS A 107 4.17 -10.93 -0.58
CA LYS A 107 3.41 -11.62 0.47
C LYS A 107 2.74 -10.63 1.43
N GLU A 108 3.44 -9.57 1.81
CA GLU A 108 3.02 -8.60 2.82
C GLU A 108 2.37 -7.33 2.24
N ALA A 109 2.57 -7.05 0.94
CA ALA A 109 2.18 -5.78 0.35
C ALA A 109 0.66 -5.61 0.21
N LEU A 110 0.19 -4.44 0.64
CA LEU A 110 -1.14 -3.91 0.36
C LEU A 110 -1.02 -2.41 0.09
N THR A 111 -1.69 -1.91 -0.94
CA THR A 111 -1.68 -0.47 -1.24
C THR A 111 -2.97 0.17 -0.76
N LEU A 112 -2.82 1.14 0.14
CA LEU A 112 -3.92 1.94 0.69
C LEU A 112 -4.28 3.10 -0.25
N PRO A 113 -5.51 3.62 -0.17
CA PRO A 113 -5.94 4.76 -0.98
C PRO A 113 -5.05 5.99 -0.76
N LEU A 114 -4.56 6.57 -1.85
CA LEU A 114 -3.82 7.84 -1.83
C LEU A 114 -4.13 8.62 -3.10
N PHE A 115 -4.86 9.72 -2.96
CA PHE A 115 -5.20 10.63 -4.07
C PHE A 115 -5.34 12.07 -3.57
N TYR A 116 -5.25 13.02 -4.48
CA TYR A 116 -5.19 14.45 -4.15
C TYR A 116 -6.34 14.96 -3.25
N GLN A 117 -7.56 14.44 -3.44
CA GLN A 117 -8.74 14.90 -2.70
C GLN A 117 -8.99 14.14 -1.39
N LEU A 118 -8.18 13.13 -1.08
CA LEU A 118 -8.33 12.35 0.15
C LEU A 118 -8.15 13.24 1.38
N LYS A 119 -9.15 13.22 2.27
CA LYS A 119 -9.16 13.99 3.51
C LYS A 119 -8.54 13.20 4.65
N ASN A 120 -8.02 13.87 5.66
CA ASN A 120 -7.38 13.21 6.79
C ASN A 120 -8.36 12.34 7.61
N ASN A 121 -9.62 12.75 7.76
CA ASN A 121 -10.63 11.92 8.39
C ASN A 121 -10.90 10.61 7.62
N GLN A 122 -10.86 10.64 6.29
CA GLN A 122 -10.97 9.43 5.47
C GLN A 122 -9.76 8.50 5.64
N VAL A 123 -8.57 9.06 5.86
CA VAL A 123 -7.38 8.28 6.27
C VAL A 123 -7.61 7.63 7.63
N ASP A 124 -8.15 8.37 8.60
CA ASP A 124 -8.48 7.83 9.93
C ASP A 124 -9.52 6.69 9.82
N ASP A 125 -10.55 6.83 8.98
CA ASP A 125 -11.55 5.79 8.71
C ASP A 125 -10.91 4.52 8.14
N VAL A 126 -10.01 4.65 7.15
CA VAL A 126 -9.26 3.51 6.58
C VAL A 126 -8.45 2.78 7.65
N LEU A 127 -7.73 3.52 8.48
CA LEU A 127 -6.89 2.94 9.53
C LEU A 127 -7.73 2.31 10.65
N GLU A 128 -8.88 2.87 10.98
CA GLU A 128 -9.78 2.29 11.98
C GLU A 128 -10.42 0.98 11.49
N MET A 129 -10.75 0.90 10.21
CA MET A 129 -11.20 -0.35 9.58
C MET A 129 -10.11 -1.43 9.65
N LEU A 130 -8.85 -1.09 9.38
CA LEU A 130 -7.72 -2.02 9.53
C LEU A 130 -7.59 -2.51 10.97
N LYS A 131 -7.60 -1.60 11.96
CA LYS A 131 -7.54 -1.96 13.38
C LYS A 131 -8.70 -2.85 13.80
N THR A 132 -9.91 -2.52 13.34
CA THR A 132 -11.12 -3.31 13.65
C THR A 132 -11.02 -4.72 13.08
N PHE A 133 -10.48 -4.86 11.86
CA PHE A 133 -10.26 -6.17 11.27
C PHE A 133 -9.20 -6.97 12.04
N PHE A 134 -8.08 -6.34 12.40
CA PHE A 134 -6.99 -6.99 13.16
C PHE A 134 -7.40 -7.43 14.58
N LYS A 135 -8.40 -6.77 15.20
CA LYS A 135 -8.91 -7.15 16.52
C LYS A 135 -9.90 -8.33 16.48
N LYS A 136 -10.45 -8.65 15.30
CA LYS A 136 -11.43 -9.75 15.16
C LYS A 136 -10.77 -11.12 15.00
N VAL A 137 -9.47 -11.13 14.89
CA VAL A 137 -8.63 -12.31 14.63
C VAL A 137 -7.65 -12.48 15.78
#